data_485962c405bf9f9c706526261f88a010
#
_entry.id   485962c405bf9f9c706526261f88a010
#
_cell.length_a   1.000
_cell.length_b   1.000
_cell.length_c   1.000
_cell.angle_alpha   90.00
_cell.angle_beta   90.00
_cell.angle_gamma   90.00
#
_symmetry.space_group_name_H-M   'P 1'
#
loop_
_entity.id
_entity.type
_entity.pdbx_description
1 polymer ?
#
loop_
_entity_poly.entity_id
_entity_poly.type
_entity_poly.pdbx_seq_one_letter_code
_entity_poly.pdbx_strand_id
1 'polypeptide(L)'
;MVLREIFLKIILHYQYSFSQIQHYEIQSQNKIHNCFQNKFEFEITDTQKIGDHVGHVGSLSRGSACKGDSVVAKINQQARNKTVLNHSATHLLNSALRTVLGDHVEQRGSLVNEDKLRFDFVHNKQVSKEEIKQIEAIVNSEIRANSEAITETMPIKEAEKKGALAFFGDKYGEQVRVLSMGGDFSVELCGGTHVQRTGDIGYFKVMAETSISAGVRRIEALTGEAALNLSQDSHDNLDSLALQLNTSSEEVSQKVSQLIDTNKSLKQEVDKLKSSNLSAKASDLSLESEEIEGIKVFAHKMEGLDASALREAADQLRNKEKNSLIVLISVSGDKIPIVIATHKDLEKVDARKVMDYMTNFLGGSGGGRSDFSQGGIENDKDIDIALASLSEFLVSLNS
;
A
#
# COMPACT_ATOMS: atom_id res chain seq x y z
N MET A 1 18.35 23.32 33.27
CA MET A 1 19.63 22.92 32.67
C MET A 1 19.40 22.81 31.18
N VAL A 2 19.66 23.89 30.43
CA VAL A 2 19.35 24.05 29.01
C VAL A 2 20.45 23.35 28.24
N LEU A 3 20.16 22.27 27.52
CA LEU A 3 21.04 21.67 26.52
C LEU A 3 21.22 22.70 25.40
N ARG A 4 22.37 23.34 25.36
CA ARG A 4 22.83 24.10 24.20
C ARG A 4 23.31 23.08 23.17
N GLU A 5 22.53 22.84 22.14
CA GLU A 5 23.03 22.28 20.88
C GLU A 5 24.06 23.23 20.30
N ILE A 6 25.33 22.91 20.43
CA ILE A 6 26.43 23.66 19.80
C ILE A 6 26.64 23.00 18.44
N PHE A 7 26.08 23.57 17.39
CA PHE A 7 26.46 23.23 16.02
C PHE A 7 27.90 23.68 15.78
N LEU A 8 28.83 22.75 15.84
CA LEU A 8 30.22 23.01 15.49
C LEU A 8 30.41 22.70 14.01
N LYS A 9 30.73 23.71 13.21
CA LYS A 9 31.06 23.56 11.80
C LYS A 9 32.58 23.29 11.70
N ILE A 10 32.98 22.04 11.42
CA ILE A 10 34.39 21.68 11.18
C ILE A 10 34.65 21.75 9.67
N ILE A 11 35.47 22.70 9.25
CA ILE A 11 35.88 22.82 7.85
C ILE A 11 37.23 22.09 7.70
N LEU A 12 37.23 21.03 6.93
CA LEU A 12 38.44 20.25 6.62
C LEU A 12 38.84 20.52 5.16
N HIS A 13 40.13 20.69 4.94
CA HIS A 13 40.72 20.75 3.59
C HIS A 13 40.98 19.35 3.10
N TYR A 14 40.20 18.88 2.10
CA TYR A 14 40.41 17.60 1.44
C TYR A 14 40.75 17.78 -0.05
N GLN A 15 41.65 16.92 -0.54
CA GLN A 15 41.97 16.81 -1.97
C GLN A 15 41.01 15.86 -2.75
N TYR A 16 39.91 15.41 -2.16
CA TYR A 16 39.00 14.39 -2.75
C TYR A 16 37.61 14.92 -2.99
N SER A 17 36.93 14.32 -3.97
CA SER A 17 35.62 14.75 -4.45
C SER A 17 34.45 14.58 -3.45
N PHE A 18 33.49 15.46 -3.56
CA PHE A 18 32.34 15.66 -2.65
C PHE A 18 31.40 14.44 -2.45
N SER A 19 31.30 13.52 -3.41
CA SER A 19 30.32 12.40 -3.41
C SER A 19 30.63 11.27 -2.43
N GLN A 20 31.73 11.37 -1.67
CA GLN A 20 32.24 10.25 -0.87
C GLN A 20 32.07 10.39 0.64
N ILE A 21 31.44 11.47 1.13
CA ILE A 21 31.55 11.86 2.52
C ILE A 21 30.18 11.86 3.21
N GLN A 22 29.64 10.69 3.47
CA GLN A 22 28.54 10.49 4.43
C GLN A 22 29.03 9.51 5.51
N HIS A 23 28.84 9.85 6.78
CA HIS A 23 29.18 9.07 7.99
C HIS A 23 30.67 8.96 8.36
N TYR A 24 31.14 9.93 9.13
CA TYR A 24 32.46 9.91 9.77
C TYR A 24 32.35 10.16 11.28
N GLU A 25 33.14 9.45 12.06
CA GLU A 25 33.50 9.84 13.42
C GLU A 25 34.81 10.62 13.41
N ILE A 26 34.90 11.76 14.09
CA ILE A 26 36.11 12.56 14.25
C ILE A 26 36.65 12.37 15.66
N GLN A 27 37.88 11.85 15.78
CA GLN A 27 38.58 11.72 17.05
C GLN A 27 39.83 12.61 17.06
N SER A 28 40.13 13.25 18.20
CA SER A 28 41.35 14.04 18.33
C SER A 28 42.59 13.17 18.57
N GLN A 29 43.68 13.44 17.86
CA GLN A 29 45.00 12.88 18.17
C GLN A 29 45.83 13.86 19.03
N ASN A 30 46.53 13.32 20.08
CA ASN A 30 47.39 14.09 20.93
C ASN A 30 48.63 14.62 20.14
N LYS A 31 48.80 15.94 20.05
CA LYS A 31 50.13 16.55 20.00
C LYS A 31 50.29 17.47 21.20
N ILE A 32 51.33 17.20 21.96
CA ILE A 32 51.69 17.88 23.21
C ILE A 32 52.04 19.33 22.91
N HIS A 33 51.18 20.26 23.30
CA HIS A 33 51.58 21.61 23.73
C HIS A 33 50.57 22.05 24.79
N ASN A 34 51.07 22.39 25.96
CA ASN A 34 50.43 22.78 27.20
C ASN A 34 49.13 23.57 27.07
N CYS A 35 48.04 22.87 26.94
CA CYS A 35 46.68 23.29 27.40
C CYS A 35 45.89 21.99 27.47
N PHE A 36 45.34 21.69 28.60
CA PHE A 36 44.53 20.55 28.98
C PHE A 36 44.18 19.55 27.85
N GLN A 37 44.56 18.29 27.99
CA GLN A 37 44.31 17.18 27.06
C GLN A 37 42.79 17.01 26.85
N ASN A 38 42.20 17.79 25.99
CA ASN A 38 40.79 17.61 25.61
C ASN A 38 40.69 16.64 24.44
N LYS A 39 40.60 15.35 24.75
CA LYS A 39 40.09 14.39 23.76
C LYS A 39 38.61 14.69 23.55
N PHE A 40 38.22 14.92 22.32
CA PHE A 40 36.83 15.07 21.98
C PHE A 40 36.41 14.02 20.95
N GLU A 41 35.14 13.70 20.94
CA GLU A 41 34.46 12.88 19.94
C GLU A 41 33.33 13.70 19.34
N PHE A 42 33.27 13.74 18.02
CA PHE A 42 32.27 14.47 17.26
C PHE A 42 31.63 13.52 16.27
N GLU A 43 30.33 13.31 16.42
CA GLU A 43 29.52 12.48 15.56
C GLU A 43 29.00 13.33 14.39
N ILE A 44 29.36 12.93 13.15
CA ILE A 44 28.94 13.62 11.93
C ILE A 44 27.61 13.04 11.49
N THR A 45 26.59 13.91 11.38
CA THR A 45 25.25 13.54 10.92
C THR A 45 25.00 14.00 9.48
N ASP A 46 25.76 15.00 8.99
CA ASP A 46 25.61 15.52 7.63
C ASP A 46 26.94 16.11 7.11
N THR A 47 27.06 16.15 5.79
CA THR A 47 28.21 16.72 5.10
C THR A 47 27.74 17.65 3.99
N GLN A 48 28.12 18.92 4.07
CA GLN A 48 27.65 19.97 3.18
C GLN A 48 28.79 20.66 2.46
N LYS A 49 28.57 21.06 1.21
CA LYS A 49 29.48 21.94 0.48
C LYS A 49 29.30 23.40 0.93
N ILE A 50 30.40 24.04 1.33
CA ILE A 50 30.43 25.42 1.82
C ILE A 50 31.47 26.19 1.02
N GLY A 51 31.05 26.80 -0.09
CA GLY A 51 31.99 27.34 -1.08
C GLY A 51 32.82 26.22 -1.69
N ASP A 52 34.17 26.33 -1.63
CA ASP A 52 35.10 25.33 -2.11
C ASP A 52 35.50 24.29 -1.03
N HIS A 53 34.88 24.37 0.15
CA HIS A 53 35.21 23.49 1.27
C HIS A 53 34.07 22.49 1.55
N VAL A 54 34.43 21.39 2.19
CA VAL A 54 33.51 20.41 2.72
C VAL A 54 33.33 20.65 4.21
N GLY A 55 32.12 20.94 4.65
CA GLY A 55 31.75 21.12 6.05
C GLY A 55 31.05 19.89 6.60
N HIS A 56 31.52 19.39 7.74
CA HIS A 56 30.87 18.34 8.50
C HIS A 56 29.98 18.95 9.57
N VAL A 57 28.72 18.53 9.59
CA VAL A 57 27.70 18.95 10.56
C VAL A 57 27.43 17.77 11.48
N GLY A 58 27.31 18.03 12.77
CA GLY A 58 27.09 16.96 13.74
C GLY A 58 27.05 17.48 15.17
N SER A 59 27.17 16.56 16.11
CA SER A 59 27.14 16.82 17.55
C SER A 59 28.43 16.39 18.24
N LEU A 60 28.81 17.16 19.25
CA LEU A 60 29.94 16.80 20.13
C LEU A 60 29.43 15.81 21.18
N SER A 61 29.83 14.54 21.05
CA SER A 61 29.40 13.48 21.98
C SER A 61 30.27 13.46 23.25
N ARG A 62 31.54 13.96 23.16
CA ARG A 62 32.44 13.98 24.29
C ARG A 62 33.50 15.10 24.17
N GLY A 63 33.83 15.71 25.28
CA GLY A 63 34.92 16.68 25.40
C GLY A 63 34.61 18.07 24.86
N SER A 64 35.60 18.80 24.45
CA SER A 64 35.47 20.13 23.82
C SER A 64 36.46 20.28 22.66
N ALA A 65 36.01 20.93 21.59
CA ALA A 65 36.81 21.19 20.40
C ALA A 65 37.11 22.68 20.23
N CYS A 66 38.34 23.00 19.82
CA CYS A 66 38.80 24.35 19.54
C CYS A 66 39.29 24.48 18.10
N LYS A 67 39.26 25.70 17.59
CA LYS A 67 39.81 26.01 16.28
C LYS A 67 41.36 25.73 16.29
N GLY A 68 41.78 24.88 15.33
CA GLY A 68 43.18 24.51 15.20
C GLY A 68 43.52 23.13 15.80
N ASP A 69 42.58 22.48 16.45
CA ASP A 69 42.73 21.09 16.91
C ASP A 69 42.98 20.16 15.73
N SER A 70 43.91 19.23 15.89
CA SER A 70 44.13 18.15 14.92
C SER A 70 43.13 17.04 15.16
N VAL A 71 42.47 16.59 14.11
CA VAL A 71 41.39 15.58 14.15
C VAL A 71 41.72 14.38 13.25
N VAL A 72 41.21 13.23 13.61
CA VAL A 72 41.21 12.02 12.77
C VAL A 72 39.76 11.71 12.42
N ALA A 73 39.45 11.74 11.14
CA ALA A 73 38.17 11.30 10.64
C ALA A 73 38.17 9.78 10.48
N LYS A 74 37.23 9.12 11.13
CA LYS A 74 36.98 7.67 10.98
C LYS A 74 35.71 7.47 10.22
N ILE A 75 35.79 6.68 9.17
CA ILE A 75 34.62 6.29 8.35
C ILE A 75 33.91 5.12 9.04
N ASN A 76 32.60 5.15 9.08
CA ASN A 76 31.83 3.94 9.32
C ASN A 76 32.02 2.98 8.14
N GLN A 77 32.92 2.01 8.32
CA GLN A 77 33.34 1.10 7.24
C GLN A 77 32.19 0.22 6.77
N GLN A 78 31.29 -0.18 7.67
CA GLN A 78 30.13 -1.02 7.29
C GLN A 78 29.15 -0.24 6.41
N ALA A 79 28.76 0.96 6.81
CA ALA A 79 27.89 1.82 6.00
C ALA A 79 28.55 2.17 4.65
N ARG A 80 29.86 2.48 4.67
CA ARG A 80 30.63 2.75 3.45
C ARG A 80 30.62 1.55 2.51
N ASN A 81 30.88 0.35 2.99
CA ASN A 81 30.90 -0.86 2.17
C ASN A 81 29.53 -1.06 1.51
N LYS A 82 28.44 -1.00 2.26
CA LYS A 82 27.07 -1.12 1.71
C LYS A 82 26.76 -0.04 0.66
N THR A 83 27.16 1.22 0.94
CA THR A 83 26.97 2.32 -0.03
C THR A 83 27.76 2.07 -1.32
N VAL A 84 28.96 1.53 -1.25
CA VAL A 84 29.79 1.19 -2.42
C VAL A 84 29.14 0.12 -3.30
N LEU A 85 28.51 -0.91 -2.68
CA LEU A 85 27.77 -1.93 -3.42
C LEU A 85 26.61 -1.30 -4.20
N ASN A 86 25.78 -0.52 -3.50
CA ASN A 86 24.63 0.16 -4.08
C ASN A 86 25.03 1.13 -5.20
N HIS A 87 26.13 1.88 -5.01
CA HIS A 87 26.64 2.82 -6.01
C HIS A 87 27.11 2.10 -7.27
N SER A 88 27.89 1.03 -7.11
CA SER A 88 28.36 0.25 -8.24
C SER A 88 27.23 -0.41 -9.01
N ALA A 89 26.23 -0.96 -8.29
CA ALA A 89 25.04 -1.54 -8.91
C ALA A 89 24.20 -0.50 -9.67
N THR A 90 24.22 0.78 -9.26
CA THR A 90 23.51 1.85 -9.99
C THR A 90 24.00 1.99 -11.42
N HIS A 91 25.30 1.88 -11.66
CA HIS A 91 25.90 1.95 -12.98
C HIS A 91 25.52 0.73 -13.85
N LEU A 92 25.57 -0.47 -13.29
CA LEU A 92 25.11 -1.68 -13.98
C LEU A 92 23.62 -1.60 -14.29
N LEU A 93 22.80 -1.06 -13.36
CA LEU A 93 21.36 -0.85 -13.56
C LEU A 93 21.09 0.12 -14.70
N ASN A 94 21.80 1.26 -14.77
CA ASN A 94 21.62 2.22 -15.85
C ASN A 94 21.87 1.59 -17.23
N SER A 95 22.95 0.83 -17.38
CA SER A 95 23.27 0.12 -18.63
C SER A 95 22.25 -0.98 -18.95
N ALA A 96 21.78 -1.73 -17.94
CA ALA A 96 20.75 -2.74 -18.13
C ALA A 96 19.40 -2.12 -18.54
N LEU A 97 19.01 -0.99 -17.97
CA LEU A 97 17.82 -0.24 -18.34
C LEU A 97 17.88 0.22 -19.82
N ARG A 98 19.02 0.77 -20.24
CA ARG A 98 19.23 1.15 -21.64
C ARG A 98 19.17 -0.05 -22.59
N THR A 99 19.73 -1.17 -22.18
CA THR A 99 19.70 -2.41 -22.96
C THR A 99 18.27 -2.93 -23.18
N VAL A 100 17.43 -2.88 -22.12
CA VAL A 100 16.07 -3.46 -22.16
C VAL A 100 15.03 -2.47 -22.70
N LEU A 101 15.11 -1.21 -22.27
CA LEU A 101 14.10 -0.20 -22.56
C LEU A 101 14.48 0.69 -23.75
N GLY A 102 15.76 0.80 -24.07
CA GLY A 102 16.30 1.58 -25.17
C GLY A 102 17.13 2.80 -24.76
N ASP A 103 17.79 3.41 -25.75
CA ASP A 103 18.75 4.49 -25.56
C ASP A 103 18.16 5.81 -25.05
N HIS A 104 16.84 5.96 -25.05
CA HIS A 104 16.15 7.12 -24.49
C HIS A 104 16.19 7.18 -22.96
N VAL A 105 16.64 6.10 -22.31
CA VAL A 105 16.82 6.08 -20.85
C VAL A 105 17.95 7.04 -20.48
N GLU A 106 17.59 8.08 -19.75
CA GLU A 106 18.49 9.09 -19.22
C GLU A 106 18.23 9.26 -17.73
N GLN A 107 19.28 9.34 -16.94
CA GLN A 107 19.18 9.60 -15.50
C GLN A 107 18.63 11.01 -15.24
N ARG A 108 17.62 11.10 -14.38
CA ARG A 108 17.04 12.35 -13.86
C ARG A 108 17.35 12.59 -12.39
N GLY A 109 17.68 11.55 -11.66
CA GLY A 109 18.06 11.62 -10.28
C GLY A 109 18.59 10.28 -9.78
N SER A 110 19.39 10.33 -8.73
CA SER A 110 19.91 9.14 -8.04
C SER A 110 20.05 9.42 -6.56
N LEU A 111 19.81 8.41 -5.75
CA LEU A 111 20.11 8.38 -4.34
C LEU A 111 20.79 7.05 -4.04
N VAL A 112 21.95 7.11 -3.39
CA VAL A 112 22.70 5.93 -2.98
C VAL A 112 23.10 6.11 -1.52
N ASN A 113 22.69 5.18 -0.68
CA ASN A 113 23.08 5.11 0.73
C ASN A 113 23.37 3.65 1.11
N GLU A 114 23.53 3.37 2.40
CA GLU A 114 23.79 2.04 2.92
C GLU A 114 22.60 1.09 2.85
N ASP A 115 21.37 1.64 2.81
CA ASP A 115 20.14 0.85 2.83
C ASP A 115 19.72 0.40 1.43
N LYS A 116 19.78 1.34 0.46
CA LYS A 116 19.29 1.10 -0.90
C LYS A 116 19.91 2.03 -1.94
N LEU A 117 19.70 1.68 -3.19
CA LEU A 117 19.83 2.60 -4.31
C LEU A 117 18.47 3.00 -4.87
N ARG A 118 18.38 4.21 -5.39
CA ARG A 118 17.24 4.76 -6.11
C ARG A 118 17.72 5.39 -7.41
N PHE A 119 17.08 5.05 -8.50
CA PHE A 119 17.41 5.54 -9.83
C PHE A 119 16.16 6.09 -10.51
N ASP A 120 16.17 7.38 -10.82
CA ASP A 120 15.10 8.09 -11.50
C ASP A 120 15.52 8.32 -12.95
N PHE A 121 14.68 7.91 -13.91
CA PHE A 121 15.06 7.92 -15.33
C PHE A 121 13.88 8.26 -16.24
N VAL A 122 14.20 8.74 -17.46
CA VAL A 122 13.21 9.06 -18.48
C VAL A 122 12.66 7.78 -19.08
N HIS A 123 11.36 7.58 -18.91
CA HIS A 123 10.60 6.52 -19.60
C HIS A 123 9.10 6.81 -19.50
N ASN A 124 8.38 6.67 -20.64
CA ASN A 124 6.99 7.09 -20.74
C ASN A 124 5.96 6.03 -20.32
N LYS A 125 6.39 4.78 -20.12
CA LYS A 125 5.52 3.66 -19.79
C LYS A 125 5.93 3.05 -18.44
N GLN A 126 5.01 2.34 -17.82
CA GLN A 126 5.36 1.47 -16.70
C GLN A 126 6.31 0.37 -17.18
N VAL A 127 7.37 0.10 -16.42
CA VAL A 127 8.25 -1.04 -16.70
C VAL A 127 7.51 -2.30 -16.28
N SER A 128 7.32 -3.23 -17.20
CA SER A 128 6.61 -4.48 -16.94
C SER A 128 7.39 -5.40 -15.99
N LYS A 129 6.70 -6.35 -15.38
CA LYS A 129 7.35 -7.35 -14.52
C LYS A 129 8.38 -8.19 -15.29
N GLU A 130 8.13 -8.43 -16.56
CA GLU A 130 9.00 -9.17 -17.46
C GLU A 130 10.26 -8.38 -17.77
N GLU A 131 10.15 -7.08 -18.04
CA GLU A 131 11.28 -6.18 -18.25
C GLU A 131 12.11 -6.03 -16.97
N ILE A 132 11.48 -5.91 -15.79
CA ILE A 132 12.18 -5.88 -14.50
C ILE A 132 13.01 -7.17 -14.31
N LYS A 133 12.41 -8.35 -14.59
CA LYS A 133 13.14 -9.62 -14.51
C LYS A 133 14.34 -9.67 -15.46
N GLN A 134 14.19 -9.15 -16.68
CA GLN A 134 15.30 -9.07 -17.65
C GLN A 134 16.41 -8.14 -17.15
N ILE A 135 16.06 -6.96 -16.63
CA ILE A 135 17.01 -6.01 -16.03
C ILE A 135 17.76 -6.66 -14.85
N GLU A 136 17.04 -7.29 -13.92
CA GLU A 136 17.65 -8.02 -12.81
C GLU A 136 18.59 -9.14 -13.31
N ALA A 137 18.17 -9.87 -14.32
CA ALA A 137 18.97 -10.96 -14.89
C ALA A 137 20.27 -10.45 -15.50
N ILE A 138 20.23 -9.33 -16.24
CA ILE A 138 21.40 -8.69 -16.84
C ILE A 138 22.36 -8.18 -15.75
N VAL A 139 21.86 -7.38 -14.79
CA VAL A 139 22.68 -6.85 -13.68
C VAL A 139 23.34 -8.00 -12.91
N ASN A 140 22.58 -9.02 -12.53
CA ASN A 140 23.13 -10.17 -11.82
C ASN A 140 24.08 -11.03 -12.67
N SER A 141 23.94 -11.02 -14.00
CA SER A 141 24.90 -11.65 -14.91
C SER A 141 26.24 -10.95 -14.87
N GLU A 142 26.24 -9.60 -14.96
CA GLU A 142 27.46 -8.79 -14.84
C GLU A 142 28.13 -8.93 -13.46
N ILE A 143 27.33 -9.03 -12.40
CA ILE A 143 27.84 -9.32 -11.06
C ILE A 143 28.55 -10.68 -11.04
N ARG A 144 27.93 -11.73 -11.56
CA ARG A 144 28.53 -13.08 -11.61
C ARG A 144 29.75 -13.19 -12.52
N ALA A 145 29.82 -12.35 -13.57
CA ALA A 145 31.00 -12.28 -14.43
C ALA A 145 32.26 -11.83 -13.67
N ASN A 146 32.08 -11.17 -12.53
CA ASN A 146 33.15 -10.76 -11.61
C ASN A 146 34.27 -10.01 -12.31
N SER A 147 33.91 -9.10 -13.21
CA SER A 147 34.85 -8.27 -13.96
C SER A 147 35.49 -7.20 -13.08
N GLU A 148 36.70 -6.78 -13.41
CA GLU A 148 37.35 -5.70 -12.73
C GLU A 148 36.66 -4.36 -12.99
N ALA A 149 36.51 -3.53 -11.96
CA ALA A 149 36.03 -2.15 -12.07
C ALA A 149 37.23 -1.22 -12.30
N ILE A 150 37.39 -0.79 -13.55
CA ILE A 150 38.54 0.02 -13.98
C ILE A 150 38.19 1.49 -13.86
N THR A 151 39.07 2.27 -13.26
CA THR A 151 38.95 3.71 -13.16
C THR A 151 40.14 4.40 -13.78
N GLU A 152 39.87 5.30 -14.72
CA GLU A 152 40.90 6.07 -15.43
C GLU A 152 40.59 7.57 -15.37
N THR A 153 41.62 8.39 -15.29
CA THR A 153 41.47 9.85 -15.42
C THR A 153 42.02 10.27 -16.78
N MET A 154 41.18 10.95 -17.56
CA MET A 154 41.50 11.35 -18.91
C MET A 154 40.85 12.67 -19.28
N PRO A 155 41.31 13.34 -20.35
CA PRO A 155 40.60 14.50 -20.90
C PRO A 155 39.16 14.17 -21.31
N ILE A 156 38.20 15.08 -21.08
CA ILE A 156 36.79 14.88 -21.39
C ILE A 156 36.52 14.43 -22.84
N LYS A 157 37.29 14.97 -23.80
CA LYS A 157 37.19 14.59 -25.20
C LYS A 157 37.57 13.13 -25.49
N GLU A 158 38.49 12.57 -24.70
CA GLU A 158 38.87 11.16 -24.78
C GLU A 158 37.81 10.27 -24.14
N ALA A 159 37.21 10.71 -23.03
CA ALA A 159 36.11 10.02 -22.38
C ALA A 159 34.88 9.94 -23.33
N GLU A 160 34.55 11.01 -24.02
CA GLU A 160 33.49 11.03 -25.04
C GLU A 160 33.76 10.04 -26.20
N LYS A 161 35.00 9.98 -26.68
CA LYS A 161 35.39 9.00 -27.73
C LYS A 161 35.29 7.55 -27.23
N LYS A 162 35.53 7.34 -25.92
CA LYS A 162 35.40 6.03 -25.27
C LYS A 162 33.92 5.65 -25.04
N GLY A 163 32.96 6.54 -25.39
CA GLY A 163 31.53 6.33 -25.20
C GLY A 163 31.05 6.51 -23.76
N ALA A 164 31.85 7.20 -22.93
CA ALA A 164 31.50 7.42 -21.53
C ALA A 164 30.24 8.27 -21.41
N LEU A 165 29.22 7.74 -20.70
CA LEU A 165 27.99 8.48 -20.41
C LEU A 165 28.28 9.56 -19.35
N ALA A 166 27.85 10.79 -19.65
CA ALA A 166 27.89 11.92 -18.74
C ALA A 166 26.51 12.15 -18.13
N PHE A 167 26.44 12.49 -16.86
CA PHE A 167 25.17 12.85 -16.22
C PHE A 167 24.72 14.24 -16.64
N PHE A 168 23.42 14.37 -16.91
CA PHE A 168 22.84 15.62 -17.40
C PHE A 168 22.89 16.72 -16.32
N GLY A 169 23.51 17.87 -16.67
CA GLY A 169 23.57 19.05 -15.82
C GLY A 169 24.84 19.23 -14.99
N ASP A 170 25.75 18.25 -14.98
CA ASP A 170 27.04 18.39 -14.32
C ASP A 170 28.00 19.22 -15.16
N LYS A 171 28.72 20.14 -14.51
CA LYS A 171 29.83 20.86 -15.14
C LYS A 171 31.12 20.08 -14.89
N TYR A 172 31.61 19.44 -15.93
CA TYR A 172 32.85 18.69 -15.89
C TYR A 172 34.05 19.60 -16.18
N GLY A 173 35.16 19.35 -15.49
CA GLY A 173 36.43 19.99 -15.79
C GLY A 173 37.10 19.42 -17.06
N GLU A 174 38.29 19.92 -17.39
CA GLU A 174 39.08 19.39 -18.52
C GLU A 174 39.47 17.92 -18.34
N GLN A 175 39.68 17.50 -17.09
CA GLN A 175 40.03 16.12 -16.70
C GLN A 175 38.80 15.50 -15.99
N VAL A 176 38.43 14.30 -16.42
CA VAL A 176 37.31 13.55 -15.86
C VAL A 176 37.72 12.14 -15.48
N ARG A 177 37.07 11.59 -14.47
CA ARG A 177 37.26 10.21 -14.02
C ARG A 177 36.20 9.34 -14.70
N VAL A 178 36.68 8.37 -15.49
CA VAL A 178 35.84 7.38 -16.19
C VAL A 178 35.89 6.08 -15.41
N LEU A 179 34.71 5.54 -15.13
CA LEU A 179 34.54 4.22 -14.54
C LEU A 179 34.04 3.26 -15.64
N SER A 180 34.71 2.12 -15.78
CA SER A 180 34.31 1.00 -16.66
C SER A 180 34.05 -0.24 -15.81
N MET A 181 32.88 -0.86 -15.97
CA MET A 181 32.49 -2.11 -15.31
C MET A 181 31.84 -3.06 -16.34
N GLY A 182 32.16 -4.36 -16.22
CA GLY A 182 31.70 -5.34 -17.21
C GLY A 182 32.38 -5.14 -18.58
N GLY A 183 33.65 -4.73 -18.59
CA GLY A 183 34.32 -4.26 -19.81
C GLY A 183 33.68 -2.99 -20.33
N ASP A 184 33.06 -3.07 -21.53
CA ASP A 184 32.36 -1.95 -22.16
C ASP A 184 30.85 -1.91 -21.84
N PHE A 185 30.36 -2.77 -20.94
CA PHE A 185 28.94 -2.84 -20.58
C PHE A 185 28.47 -1.55 -19.91
N SER A 186 29.23 -1.01 -18.97
CA SER A 186 28.96 0.26 -18.30
C SER A 186 30.22 1.11 -18.32
N VAL A 187 30.19 2.23 -19.05
CA VAL A 187 31.28 3.21 -19.12
C VAL A 187 30.68 4.58 -18.82
N GLU A 188 31.02 5.15 -17.65
CA GLU A 188 30.35 6.35 -17.17
C GLU A 188 31.33 7.32 -16.47
N LEU A 189 31.03 8.62 -16.51
CA LEU A 189 31.76 9.62 -15.74
C LEU A 189 31.32 9.54 -14.29
N CYS A 190 32.22 9.11 -13.40
CA CYS A 190 31.89 9.00 -11.98
C CYS A 190 33.08 9.27 -11.06
N GLY A 191 32.91 10.23 -10.13
CA GLY A 191 33.90 10.56 -9.09
C GLY A 191 33.74 9.74 -7.79
N GLY A 192 32.77 8.83 -7.71
CA GLY A 192 32.44 8.10 -6.48
C GLY A 192 33.37 6.93 -6.15
N THR A 193 33.06 6.26 -5.02
CA THR A 193 33.73 5.00 -4.61
C THR A 193 32.96 3.81 -5.13
N HIS A 194 33.69 2.83 -5.67
CA HIS A 194 33.15 1.64 -6.28
C HIS A 194 33.82 0.38 -5.76
N VAL A 195 33.23 -0.76 -6.01
CA VAL A 195 33.81 -2.07 -5.79
C VAL A 195 35.07 -2.26 -6.65
N GLN A 196 35.93 -3.18 -6.26
CA GLN A 196 37.11 -3.53 -7.09
C GLN A 196 36.70 -4.46 -8.24
N ARG A 197 35.75 -5.33 -8.00
CA ARG A 197 35.17 -6.28 -8.98
C ARG A 197 33.66 -6.29 -8.89
N THR A 198 33.00 -6.50 -10.02
CA THR A 198 31.52 -6.53 -10.05
C THR A 198 30.94 -7.60 -9.14
N GLY A 199 31.65 -8.71 -8.91
CA GLY A 199 31.25 -9.76 -7.98
C GLY A 199 31.14 -9.34 -6.51
N ASP A 200 31.86 -8.30 -6.10
CA ASP A 200 31.81 -7.76 -4.74
C ASP A 200 30.41 -7.20 -4.40
N ILE A 201 29.62 -6.84 -5.41
CA ILE A 201 28.23 -6.36 -5.24
C ILE A 201 27.33 -7.43 -4.61
N GLY A 202 27.60 -8.72 -4.91
CA GLY A 202 26.86 -9.85 -4.41
C GLY A 202 25.57 -10.10 -5.19
N TYR A 203 24.40 -9.83 -4.59
CA TYR A 203 23.10 -10.03 -5.23
C TYR A 203 22.39 -8.69 -5.43
N PHE A 204 21.73 -8.52 -6.57
CA PHE A 204 20.93 -7.32 -6.90
C PHE A 204 19.47 -7.68 -7.02
N LYS A 205 18.58 -6.92 -6.35
CA LYS A 205 17.13 -7.12 -6.40
C LYS A 205 16.38 -5.79 -6.47
N VAL A 206 15.45 -5.67 -7.42
CA VAL A 206 14.52 -4.54 -7.51
C VAL A 206 13.43 -4.71 -6.46
N MET A 207 13.22 -3.67 -5.64
CA MET A 207 12.15 -3.62 -4.65
C MET A 207 10.86 -3.06 -5.22
N ALA A 208 10.99 -1.95 -5.95
CA ALA A 208 9.83 -1.20 -6.45
C ALA A 208 10.15 -0.48 -7.76
N GLU A 209 9.14 -0.35 -8.59
CA GLU A 209 9.10 0.50 -9.77
C GLU A 209 7.87 1.40 -9.67
N THR A 210 8.07 2.73 -9.77
CA THR A 210 7.00 3.71 -9.57
C THR A 210 7.12 4.88 -10.55
N SER A 211 6.01 5.59 -10.79
CA SER A 211 6.00 6.86 -11.51
C SER A 211 6.25 8.00 -10.53
N ILE A 212 7.11 8.97 -10.92
CA ILE A 212 7.34 10.18 -10.11
C ILE A 212 6.64 11.38 -10.73
N SER A 213 6.74 11.48 -12.05
CA SER A 213 6.12 12.55 -12.85
C SER A 213 5.86 12.06 -14.27
N ALA A 214 5.23 12.88 -15.08
CA ALA A 214 5.01 12.55 -16.50
C ALA A 214 6.36 12.29 -17.19
N GLY A 215 6.51 11.07 -17.73
CA GLY A 215 7.71 10.64 -18.46
C GLY A 215 8.92 10.32 -17.58
N VAL A 216 8.79 10.26 -16.25
CA VAL A 216 9.88 9.89 -15.32
C VAL A 216 9.48 8.71 -14.43
N ARG A 217 10.28 7.67 -14.48
CA ARG A 217 10.11 6.45 -13.69
C ARG A 217 11.21 6.36 -12.63
N ARG A 218 10.91 5.64 -11.56
CA ARG A 218 11.82 5.38 -10.43
C ARG A 218 11.96 3.89 -10.22
N ILE A 219 13.18 3.42 -10.09
CA ILE A 219 13.50 2.09 -9.56
C ILE A 219 14.22 2.26 -8.21
N GLU A 220 13.76 1.50 -7.22
CA GLU A 220 14.45 1.27 -5.95
C GLU A 220 14.94 -0.16 -5.92
N ALA A 221 16.20 -0.36 -5.53
CA ALA A 221 16.81 -1.68 -5.50
C ALA A 221 17.78 -1.84 -4.31
N LEU A 222 18.06 -3.08 -3.99
CA LEU A 222 18.96 -3.53 -2.94
C LEU A 222 20.13 -4.30 -3.53
N THR A 223 21.24 -4.35 -2.78
CA THR A 223 22.42 -5.15 -3.12
C THR A 223 22.88 -5.99 -1.94
N GLY A 224 23.71 -7.00 -2.21
CA GLY A 224 24.39 -7.83 -1.23
C GLY A 224 23.44 -8.49 -0.25
N GLU A 225 23.73 -8.41 1.03
CA GLU A 225 23.00 -9.03 2.12
C GLU A 225 21.53 -8.54 2.19
N ALA A 226 21.29 -7.24 1.97
CA ALA A 226 19.94 -6.69 2.02
C ALA A 226 19.03 -7.28 0.91
N ALA A 227 19.57 -7.46 -0.30
CA ALA A 227 18.86 -8.10 -1.40
C ALA A 227 18.61 -9.59 -1.14
N LEU A 228 19.58 -10.28 -0.53
CA LEU A 228 19.44 -11.68 -0.14
C LEU A 228 18.32 -11.86 0.92
N ASN A 229 18.36 -11.03 1.97
CA ASN A 229 17.35 -11.05 3.04
C ASN A 229 15.95 -10.82 2.48
N LEU A 230 15.76 -9.84 1.58
CA LEU A 230 14.47 -9.62 0.93
C LEU A 230 13.96 -10.87 0.18
N SER A 231 14.88 -11.59 -0.48
CA SER A 231 14.52 -12.83 -1.19
C SER A 231 14.17 -13.97 -0.22
N GLN A 232 14.91 -14.10 0.89
CA GLN A 232 14.64 -15.08 1.94
C GLN A 232 13.31 -14.79 2.62
N ASP A 233 13.07 -13.56 3.06
CA ASP A 233 11.80 -13.15 3.69
C ASP A 233 10.59 -13.43 2.77
N SER A 234 10.76 -13.23 1.46
CA SER A 234 9.71 -13.53 0.49
C SER A 234 9.43 -15.04 0.38
N HIS A 235 10.47 -15.86 0.47
CA HIS A 235 10.35 -17.31 0.48
C HIS A 235 9.69 -17.81 1.78
N ASP A 236 10.16 -17.33 2.92
CA ASP A 236 9.62 -17.69 4.23
C ASP A 236 8.15 -17.30 4.38
N ASN A 237 7.76 -16.14 3.83
CA ASN A 237 6.36 -15.72 3.78
C ASN A 237 5.51 -16.68 2.92
N LEU A 238 6.03 -17.11 1.77
CA LEU A 238 5.33 -18.09 0.92
C LEU A 238 5.17 -19.45 1.61
N ASP A 239 6.21 -19.92 2.28
CA ASP A 239 6.18 -21.17 3.05
C ASP A 239 5.20 -21.06 4.23
N SER A 240 5.17 -19.94 4.92
CA SER A 240 4.19 -19.68 5.98
C SER A 240 2.75 -19.73 5.48
N LEU A 241 2.48 -19.13 4.30
CA LEU A 241 1.17 -19.22 3.65
C LEU A 241 0.83 -20.65 3.23
N ALA A 242 1.79 -21.41 2.70
CA ALA A 242 1.61 -22.81 2.33
C ALA A 242 1.21 -23.66 3.55
N LEU A 243 1.87 -23.47 4.69
CA LEU A 243 1.53 -24.12 5.95
C LEU A 243 0.10 -23.76 6.42
N GLN A 244 -0.28 -22.49 6.39
CA GLN A 244 -1.63 -22.05 6.79
C GLN A 244 -2.72 -22.65 5.89
N LEU A 245 -2.42 -22.81 4.60
CA LEU A 245 -3.33 -23.36 3.60
C LEU A 245 -3.27 -24.90 3.53
N ASN A 246 -2.37 -25.52 4.28
CA ASN A 246 -2.10 -26.96 4.28
C ASN A 246 -1.83 -27.48 2.85
N THR A 247 -0.87 -26.86 2.18
CA THR A 247 -0.47 -27.17 0.79
C THR A 247 1.03 -26.94 0.60
N SER A 248 1.58 -27.21 -0.58
CA SER A 248 2.97 -26.86 -0.93
C SER A 248 3.07 -25.40 -1.40
N SER A 249 4.27 -24.81 -1.35
CA SER A 249 4.52 -23.44 -1.79
C SER A 249 4.19 -23.22 -3.27
N GLU A 250 4.37 -24.25 -4.11
CA GLU A 250 4.03 -24.24 -5.55
C GLU A 250 2.51 -24.18 -5.77
N GLU A 251 1.72 -24.75 -4.86
CA GLU A 251 0.26 -24.89 -5.00
C GLU A 251 -0.52 -23.78 -4.31
N VAL A 252 0.14 -22.86 -3.57
CA VAL A 252 -0.52 -21.77 -2.83
C VAL A 252 -1.48 -20.99 -3.72
N SER A 253 -1.05 -20.59 -4.91
CA SER A 253 -1.89 -19.81 -5.84
C SER A 253 -3.15 -20.57 -6.26
N GLN A 254 -3.04 -21.86 -6.52
CA GLN A 254 -4.19 -22.71 -6.87
C GLN A 254 -5.14 -22.86 -5.69
N LYS A 255 -4.61 -23.07 -4.49
CA LYS A 255 -5.40 -23.21 -3.27
C LYS A 255 -6.17 -21.93 -2.93
N VAL A 256 -5.54 -20.77 -3.10
CA VAL A 256 -6.20 -19.47 -2.93
C VAL A 256 -7.35 -19.29 -3.94
N SER A 257 -7.13 -19.65 -5.21
CA SER A 257 -8.19 -19.60 -6.22
C SER A 257 -9.37 -20.51 -5.85
N GLN A 258 -9.11 -21.73 -5.41
CA GLN A 258 -10.14 -22.67 -4.94
C GLN A 258 -10.93 -22.10 -3.74
N LEU A 259 -10.26 -21.45 -2.79
CA LEU A 259 -10.91 -20.83 -1.63
C LEU A 259 -11.80 -19.67 -2.05
N ILE A 260 -11.38 -18.85 -3.01
CA ILE A 260 -12.19 -17.75 -3.56
C ILE A 260 -13.47 -18.32 -4.22
N ASP A 261 -13.34 -19.34 -5.05
CA ASP A 261 -14.48 -19.98 -5.73
C ASP A 261 -15.44 -20.65 -4.73
N THR A 262 -14.90 -21.37 -3.74
CA THR A 262 -15.67 -21.97 -2.66
C THR A 262 -16.42 -20.91 -1.85
N ASN A 263 -15.79 -19.80 -1.50
CA ASN A 263 -16.43 -18.71 -0.78
C ASN A 263 -17.58 -18.09 -1.59
N LYS A 264 -17.40 -17.95 -2.91
CA LYS A 264 -18.45 -17.46 -3.81
C LYS A 264 -19.64 -18.42 -3.87
N SER A 265 -19.39 -19.72 -3.97
CA SER A 265 -20.48 -20.73 -4.01
C SER A 265 -21.21 -20.84 -2.67
N LEU A 266 -20.48 -20.80 -1.54
CA LEU A 266 -21.09 -20.79 -0.21
C LEU A 266 -21.96 -19.55 0.01
N LYS A 267 -21.54 -18.38 -0.46
CA LYS A 267 -22.37 -17.18 -0.43
C LYS A 267 -23.69 -17.37 -1.18
N GLN A 268 -23.64 -17.92 -2.39
CA GLN A 268 -24.82 -18.21 -3.18
C GLN A 268 -25.75 -19.24 -2.53
N GLU A 269 -25.16 -20.24 -1.87
CA GLU A 269 -25.93 -21.26 -1.14
C GLU A 269 -26.63 -20.67 0.08
N VAL A 270 -25.93 -19.84 0.86
CA VAL A 270 -26.51 -19.10 1.99
C VAL A 270 -27.68 -18.22 1.53
N ASP A 271 -27.55 -17.51 0.42
CA ASP A 271 -28.63 -16.67 -0.12
C ASP A 271 -29.83 -17.52 -0.59
N LYS A 272 -29.59 -18.66 -1.23
CA LYS A 272 -30.63 -19.63 -1.59
C LYS A 272 -31.35 -20.21 -0.37
N LEU A 273 -30.60 -20.59 0.66
CA LEU A 273 -31.17 -21.13 1.89
C LEU A 273 -32.03 -20.08 2.63
N LYS A 274 -31.54 -18.83 2.67
CA LYS A 274 -32.33 -17.71 3.21
C LYS A 274 -33.65 -17.52 2.44
N SER A 275 -33.59 -17.47 1.12
CA SER A 275 -34.78 -17.33 0.26
C SER A 275 -35.74 -18.52 0.41
N SER A 276 -35.26 -19.75 0.45
CA SER A 276 -36.07 -20.96 0.66
C SER A 276 -36.75 -20.95 2.04
N ASN A 277 -36.01 -20.54 3.09
CA ASN A 277 -36.57 -20.46 4.45
C ASN A 277 -37.65 -19.39 4.57
N LEU A 278 -37.47 -18.26 3.85
CA LEU A 278 -38.51 -17.22 3.74
C LEU A 278 -39.78 -17.72 3.02
N SER A 279 -39.60 -18.44 1.92
CA SER A 279 -40.74 -19.00 1.17
C SER A 279 -41.52 -20.03 1.99
N ALA A 280 -40.83 -20.86 2.79
CA ALA A 280 -41.49 -21.79 3.72
C ALA A 280 -42.29 -21.04 4.79
N LYS A 281 -41.70 -20.03 5.43
CA LYS A 281 -42.41 -19.19 6.43
C LYS A 281 -43.60 -18.44 5.83
N ALA A 282 -43.47 -17.87 4.62
CA ALA A 282 -44.57 -17.21 3.94
C ALA A 282 -45.70 -18.18 3.57
N SER A 283 -45.38 -19.46 3.30
CA SER A 283 -46.40 -20.48 3.06
C SER A 283 -47.20 -20.85 4.32
N ASP A 284 -46.53 -20.93 5.46
CA ASP A 284 -47.17 -21.15 6.75
C ASP A 284 -48.07 -19.97 7.16
N LEU A 285 -47.61 -18.74 6.96
CA LEU A 285 -48.36 -17.52 7.23
C LEU A 285 -49.61 -17.39 6.34
N SER A 286 -49.66 -18.00 5.15
CA SER A 286 -50.85 -17.97 4.28
C SER A 286 -52.02 -18.78 4.81
N LEU A 287 -51.83 -19.57 5.86
CA LEU A 287 -52.86 -20.36 6.54
C LEU A 287 -53.56 -19.56 7.64
N GLU A 288 -53.00 -18.45 8.12
CA GLU A 288 -53.53 -17.63 9.20
C GLU A 288 -53.93 -16.24 8.68
N SER A 289 -55.09 -16.16 8.05
CA SER A 289 -55.65 -14.89 7.61
C SER A 289 -57.03 -14.69 8.22
N GLU A 290 -57.38 -13.43 8.53
CA GLU A 290 -58.70 -13.02 8.89
C GLU A 290 -59.41 -12.39 7.68
N GLU A 291 -60.72 -12.63 7.52
CA GLU A 291 -61.51 -11.98 6.49
C GLU A 291 -62.30 -10.83 7.10
N ILE A 292 -61.98 -9.59 6.71
CA ILE A 292 -62.62 -8.37 7.21
C ILE A 292 -63.16 -7.62 6.01
N GLU A 293 -64.48 -7.38 6.00
CA GLU A 293 -65.21 -6.68 4.89
C GLU A 293 -64.87 -7.27 3.49
N GLY A 294 -64.69 -8.60 3.40
CA GLY A 294 -64.36 -9.29 2.16
C GLY A 294 -62.91 -9.14 1.73
N ILE A 295 -62.02 -8.64 2.60
CA ILE A 295 -60.59 -8.50 2.40
C ILE A 295 -59.86 -9.53 3.27
N LYS A 296 -58.96 -10.30 2.68
CA LYS A 296 -58.09 -11.19 3.45
C LYS A 296 -56.95 -10.39 4.09
N VAL A 297 -56.88 -10.35 5.40
CA VAL A 297 -55.88 -9.62 6.16
C VAL A 297 -54.87 -10.60 6.75
N PHE A 298 -53.61 -10.44 6.38
CA PHE A 298 -52.45 -11.14 6.92
C PHE A 298 -51.68 -10.18 7.79
N ALA A 299 -51.90 -10.21 9.09
CA ALA A 299 -51.28 -9.32 10.06
C ALA A 299 -50.45 -10.14 11.04
N HIS A 300 -49.09 -10.17 10.81
CA HIS A 300 -48.25 -11.06 11.56
C HIS A 300 -46.99 -10.36 12.10
N LYS A 301 -46.65 -10.72 13.35
CA LYS A 301 -45.38 -10.44 13.99
C LYS A 301 -44.41 -11.58 13.70
N MET A 302 -43.24 -11.25 13.17
CA MET A 302 -42.16 -12.19 12.81
C MET A 302 -40.93 -11.92 13.67
N GLU A 303 -40.01 -12.85 13.73
CA GLU A 303 -38.74 -12.68 14.44
C GLU A 303 -37.56 -12.89 13.50
N GLY A 304 -36.50 -12.06 13.64
CA GLY A 304 -35.21 -12.27 13.01
C GLY A 304 -35.13 -11.99 11.51
N LEU A 305 -36.13 -11.31 10.92
CA LEU A 305 -36.11 -10.89 9.52
C LEU A 305 -35.63 -9.44 9.39
N ASP A 306 -34.72 -9.19 8.48
CA ASP A 306 -34.38 -7.83 8.09
C ASP A 306 -35.46 -7.22 7.15
N ALA A 307 -35.34 -5.91 6.88
CA ALA A 307 -36.30 -5.21 6.07
C ALA A 307 -36.43 -5.76 4.62
N SER A 308 -35.32 -6.31 4.08
CA SER A 308 -35.33 -6.90 2.72
C SER A 308 -36.07 -8.22 2.70
N ALA A 309 -35.82 -9.06 3.69
CA ALA A 309 -36.47 -10.36 3.85
C ALA A 309 -37.96 -10.20 4.13
N LEU A 310 -38.35 -9.21 4.96
CA LEU A 310 -39.72 -8.89 5.27
C LEU A 310 -40.50 -8.41 4.02
N ARG A 311 -39.83 -7.61 3.18
CA ARG A 311 -40.39 -7.17 1.91
C ARG A 311 -40.64 -8.34 0.94
N GLU A 312 -39.66 -9.24 0.82
CA GLU A 312 -39.79 -10.41 -0.05
C GLU A 312 -40.94 -11.32 0.41
N ALA A 313 -41.08 -11.53 1.72
CA ALA A 313 -42.21 -12.28 2.28
C ALA A 313 -43.57 -11.62 1.96
N ALA A 314 -43.65 -10.31 2.11
CA ALA A 314 -44.89 -9.56 1.78
C ALA A 314 -45.23 -9.64 0.28
N ASP A 315 -44.22 -9.53 -0.60
CA ASP A 315 -44.40 -9.66 -2.06
C ASP A 315 -44.89 -11.08 -2.46
N GLN A 316 -44.35 -12.12 -1.82
CA GLN A 316 -44.75 -13.50 -2.06
C GLN A 316 -46.20 -13.74 -1.65
N LEU A 317 -46.62 -13.30 -0.45
CA LEU A 317 -47.98 -13.38 0.03
C LEU A 317 -48.94 -12.61 -0.87
N ARG A 318 -48.60 -11.38 -1.23
CA ARG A 318 -49.40 -10.53 -2.12
C ARG A 318 -49.66 -11.17 -3.50
N ASN A 319 -48.64 -11.86 -4.04
CA ASN A 319 -48.77 -12.52 -5.36
C ASN A 319 -49.57 -13.82 -5.30
N LYS A 320 -49.63 -14.46 -4.14
CA LYS A 320 -50.34 -15.72 -3.92
C LYS A 320 -51.84 -15.50 -3.60
N GLU A 321 -52.13 -14.50 -2.80
CA GLU A 321 -53.48 -14.24 -2.29
C GLU A 321 -54.09 -12.99 -2.92
N LYS A 322 -55.18 -13.19 -3.68
CA LYS A 322 -55.95 -12.09 -4.27
C LYS A 322 -56.78 -11.37 -3.21
N ASN A 323 -57.07 -10.09 -3.44
CA ASN A 323 -57.89 -9.27 -2.54
C ASN A 323 -57.35 -9.26 -1.09
N SER A 324 -56.06 -9.10 -0.93
CA SER A 324 -55.39 -9.21 0.38
C SER A 324 -54.68 -7.92 0.81
N LEU A 325 -54.72 -7.68 2.12
CA LEU A 325 -53.84 -6.74 2.84
C LEU A 325 -52.85 -7.53 3.66
N ILE A 326 -51.57 -7.25 3.49
CA ILE A 326 -50.48 -7.86 4.20
C ILE A 326 -49.81 -6.81 5.09
N VAL A 327 -49.73 -7.07 6.39
CA VAL A 327 -49.03 -6.26 7.40
C VAL A 327 -48.05 -7.16 8.12
N LEU A 328 -46.76 -7.02 7.83
CA LEU A 328 -45.73 -7.79 8.44
C LEU A 328 -44.80 -6.88 9.24
N ILE A 329 -44.53 -7.27 10.49
CA ILE A 329 -43.63 -6.59 11.40
C ILE A 329 -42.58 -7.61 11.87
N SER A 330 -41.31 -7.24 11.84
CA SER A 330 -40.25 -8.12 12.34
C SER A 330 -39.52 -7.52 13.51
N VAL A 331 -39.48 -8.23 14.63
CA VAL A 331 -38.68 -7.86 15.79
C VAL A 331 -37.23 -8.40 15.56
N SER A 332 -36.31 -7.51 15.27
CA SER A 332 -34.91 -7.86 14.99
C SER A 332 -33.98 -6.71 15.41
N GLY A 333 -33.36 -6.80 16.60
CA GLY A 333 -32.43 -5.80 17.11
C GLY A 333 -33.08 -4.43 17.40
N ASP A 334 -32.27 -3.36 17.21
CA ASP A 334 -32.65 -1.97 17.55
C ASP A 334 -33.67 -1.32 16.58
N LYS A 335 -33.94 -1.96 15.45
CA LYS A 335 -34.89 -1.47 14.43
C LYS A 335 -35.96 -2.52 14.16
N ILE A 336 -37.20 -2.13 14.27
CA ILE A 336 -38.35 -3.00 14.05
C ILE A 336 -38.95 -2.65 12.68
N PRO A 337 -38.56 -3.33 11.59
CA PRO A 337 -39.12 -3.05 10.27
C PRO A 337 -40.56 -3.47 10.17
N ILE A 338 -41.34 -2.64 9.49
CA ILE A 338 -42.73 -2.90 9.12
C ILE A 338 -42.88 -2.80 7.60
N VAL A 339 -43.60 -3.73 7.00
CA VAL A 339 -43.98 -3.73 5.59
C VAL A 339 -45.47 -3.92 5.47
N ILE A 340 -46.11 -3.10 4.63
CA ILE A 340 -47.54 -3.15 4.31
C ILE A 340 -47.66 -3.25 2.81
N ALA A 341 -48.35 -4.28 2.34
CA ALA A 341 -48.58 -4.51 0.94
C ALA A 341 -50.06 -4.85 0.68
N THR A 342 -50.63 -4.37 -0.42
CA THR A 342 -51.97 -4.72 -0.88
C THR A 342 -51.88 -5.37 -2.25
N HIS A 343 -52.81 -6.31 -2.52
CA HIS A 343 -52.91 -6.85 -3.87
C HIS A 343 -53.38 -5.75 -4.84
N LYS A 344 -52.95 -5.79 -6.08
CA LYS A 344 -53.22 -4.76 -7.10
C LYS A 344 -54.69 -4.52 -7.38
N ASP A 345 -55.50 -5.54 -7.19
CA ASP A 345 -56.94 -5.46 -7.41
C ASP A 345 -57.73 -4.91 -6.19
N LEU A 346 -57.01 -4.64 -5.09
CA LEU A 346 -57.62 -4.10 -3.87
C LEU A 346 -57.56 -2.56 -3.88
N GLU A 347 -58.48 -1.92 -4.58
CA GLU A 347 -58.54 -0.43 -4.68
C GLU A 347 -59.06 0.26 -3.40
N LYS A 348 -59.74 -0.49 -2.52
CA LYS A 348 -60.37 0.06 -1.32
C LYS A 348 -59.40 0.40 -0.18
N VAL A 349 -58.22 -0.18 -0.15
CA VAL A 349 -57.25 0.00 0.93
C VAL A 349 -55.93 0.55 0.39
N ASP A 350 -55.56 1.70 0.90
CA ASP A 350 -54.26 2.34 0.59
C ASP A 350 -53.23 1.97 1.66
N ALA A 351 -52.14 1.27 1.25
CA ALA A 351 -51.07 0.83 2.13
C ALA A 351 -50.40 1.98 2.90
N ARG A 352 -50.42 3.21 2.38
CA ARG A 352 -49.91 4.40 3.08
C ARG A 352 -50.76 4.76 4.28
N LYS A 353 -52.12 4.71 4.13
CA LYS A 353 -53.04 5.02 5.24
C LYS A 353 -52.89 3.98 6.36
N VAL A 354 -52.70 2.70 6.01
CA VAL A 354 -52.41 1.65 6.99
C VAL A 354 -51.05 1.87 7.65
N MET A 355 -50.06 2.32 6.89
CA MET A 355 -48.73 2.66 7.44
C MET A 355 -48.82 3.81 8.43
N ASP A 356 -49.52 4.89 8.05
CA ASP A 356 -49.74 6.04 8.94
C ASP A 356 -50.47 5.65 10.22
N TYR A 357 -51.47 4.78 10.12
CA TYR A 357 -52.18 4.24 11.29
C TYR A 357 -51.22 3.46 12.21
N MET A 358 -50.45 2.53 11.66
CA MET A 358 -49.51 1.69 12.42
C MET A 358 -48.37 2.52 13.05
N THR A 359 -47.82 3.47 12.33
CA THR A 359 -46.74 4.33 12.86
C THR A 359 -47.24 5.34 13.88
N ASN A 360 -48.48 5.81 13.79
CA ASN A 360 -49.09 6.65 14.82
C ASN A 360 -49.36 5.86 16.12
N PHE A 361 -49.69 4.57 16.01
CA PHE A 361 -49.95 3.71 17.16
C PHE A 361 -48.65 3.24 17.84
N LEU A 362 -47.67 2.82 17.05
CA LEU A 362 -46.44 2.18 17.53
C LEU A 362 -45.23 3.11 17.60
N GLY A 363 -45.38 4.36 17.16
CA GLY A 363 -44.25 5.27 16.95
C GLY A 363 -43.46 4.91 15.71
N GLY A 364 -42.56 5.81 15.29
CA GLY A 364 -41.72 5.58 14.15
C GLY A 364 -42.13 6.32 12.88
N SER A 365 -41.68 5.85 11.72
CA SER A 365 -42.03 6.47 10.44
C SER A 365 -41.97 5.47 9.28
N GLY A 366 -42.74 5.74 8.26
CA GLY A 366 -42.75 4.91 7.06
C GLY A 366 -43.35 5.65 5.87
N GLY A 367 -43.31 5.03 4.70
CA GLY A 367 -43.86 5.60 3.48
C GLY A 367 -43.74 4.66 2.29
N GLY A 368 -44.37 5.06 1.19
CA GLY A 368 -44.35 4.25 -0.02
C GLY A 368 -45.42 4.64 -1.00
N ARG A 369 -45.94 3.66 -1.75
CA ARG A 369 -47.02 3.79 -2.71
C ARG A 369 -48.35 3.27 -2.10
N SER A 370 -49.45 3.52 -2.79
CA SER A 370 -50.76 3.02 -2.36
C SER A 370 -50.87 1.49 -2.27
N ASP A 371 -50.05 0.78 -3.04
CA ASP A 371 -49.99 -0.69 -3.09
C ASP A 371 -48.88 -1.30 -2.23
N PHE A 372 -47.93 -0.47 -1.74
CA PHE A 372 -46.80 -0.92 -0.96
C PHE A 372 -46.19 0.20 -0.13
N SER A 373 -46.08 0.01 1.17
CA SER A 373 -45.44 0.91 2.11
C SER A 373 -44.45 0.17 3.03
N GLN A 374 -43.36 0.80 3.41
CA GLN A 374 -42.38 0.25 4.34
C GLN A 374 -41.91 1.31 5.32
N GLY A 375 -41.50 0.89 6.52
CA GLY A 375 -41.05 1.79 7.55
C GLY A 375 -40.36 1.08 8.70
N GLY A 376 -40.16 1.84 9.77
CA GLY A 376 -39.63 1.34 11.05
C GLY A 376 -40.52 1.85 12.19
N ILE A 377 -40.78 0.99 13.16
CA ILE A 377 -41.51 1.32 14.38
C ILE A 377 -40.59 1.31 15.60
N GLU A 378 -41.00 1.99 16.69
CA GLU A 378 -40.19 2.20 17.88
C GLU A 378 -40.62 1.34 19.07
N ASN A 379 -41.92 0.98 19.14
CA ASN A 379 -42.51 0.25 20.26
C ASN A 379 -42.84 -1.20 19.87
N ASP A 380 -42.12 -2.14 20.49
CA ASP A 380 -42.26 -3.59 20.29
C ASP A 380 -43.35 -4.23 21.17
N LYS A 381 -43.73 -3.57 22.27
CA LYS A 381 -44.63 -4.14 23.29
C LYS A 381 -46.08 -4.14 22.87
N ASP A 382 -46.47 -3.15 22.04
CA ASP A 382 -47.86 -2.96 21.64
C ASP A 382 -48.15 -3.48 20.23
N ILE A 383 -47.22 -4.21 19.60
CA ILE A 383 -47.35 -4.73 18.23
C ILE A 383 -48.60 -5.61 18.11
N ASP A 384 -48.82 -6.53 19.05
CA ASP A 384 -49.95 -7.46 19.01
C ASP A 384 -51.30 -6.72 19.17
N ILE A 385 -51.34 -5.65 19.97
CA ILE A 385 -52.48 -4.78 20.14
C ILE A 385 -52.77 -3.99 18.86
N ALA A 386 -51.69 -3.44 18.25
CA ALA A 386 -51.83 -2.69 17.00
C ALA A 386 -52.30 -3.57 15.81
N LEU A 387 -51.78 -4.82 15.73
CA LEU A 387 -52.26 -5.77 14.71
C LEU A 387 -53.73 -6.15 14.91
N ALA A 388 -54.18 -6.39 16.16
CA ALA A 388 -55.56 -6.69 16.47
C ALA A 388 -56.50 -5.51 16.18
N SER A 389 -56.05 -4.27 16.37
CA SER A 389 -56.84 -3.05 16.10
C SER A 389 -57.04 -2.73 14.61
N LEU A 390 -56.29 -3.40 13.71
CA LEU A 390 -56.44 -3.24 12.26
C LEU A 390 -57.88 -3.56 11.77
N SER A 391 -58.56 -4.48 12.40
CA SER A 391 -59.94 -4.85 12.06
C SER A 391 -60.90 -3.65 12.23
N GLU A 392 -60.83 -2.95 13.36
CA GLU A 392 -61.64 -1.76 13.63
C GLU A 392 -61.29 -0.61 12.69
N PHE A 393 -60.00 -0.42 12.42
CA PHE A 393 -59.53 0.61 11.49
C PHE A 393 -60.06 0.36 10.07
N LEU A 394 -59.98 -0.88 9.55
CA LEU A 394 -60.44 -1.21 8.20
C LEU A 394 -61.94 -1.03 8.04
N VAL A 395 -62.76 -1.36 9.06
CA VAL A 395 -64.18 -1.08 9.08
C VAL A 395 -64.48 0.43 9.03
N SER A 396 -63.67 1.25 9.74
CA SER A 396 -63.86 2.70 9.75
C SER A 396 -63.45 3.37 8.41
N LEU A 397 -62.66 2.74 7.56
CA LEU A 397 -62.31 3.26 6.22
C LEU A 397 -63.41 3.08 5.21
N ASN A 398 -64.39 2.16 5.47
CA ASN A 398 -65.53 1.82 4.58
C ASN A 398 -66.82 2.46 5.04
N SER A 399 -66.84 3.14 6.18
CA SER A 399 -67.96 3.91 6.71
C SER A 399 -67.87 5.37 6.26
#